data_5eac70d2844a5dc010d111cab7b16862
#
_entry.id   5eac70d2844a5dc010d111cab7b16862
#
_cell.length_a   1.000
_cell.length_b   1.000
_cell.length_c   1.000
_cell.angle_alpha   90.00
_cell.angle_beta   90.00
_cell.angle_gamma   90.00
#
_symmetry.space_group_name_H-M   'P 1'
#
loop_
_entity.id
_entity.type
_entity.pdbx_description
1 polymer ?
#
loop_
_entity_poly.entity_id
_entity_poly.type
_entity_poly.pdbx_seq_one_letter_code
_entity_poly.pdbx_strand_id
1 'polypeptide(L)'
;MRSPSLYSHFDSKNAIYDAMFAQAWIELAAMFDAMGPLPADPRRLLLSVAEMFFDFAVADLARYQLMNQRTMPGFRPSEEAYAASVAVYERMRENLRRGGVHGQADLDLWTALTGGFVDQQLANDPGGTRWRSQLPRLIDMYCNEVGVPGPSLRGTQ
;
A
#
# COMPACT_ATOMS: atom_id res chain seq x y z
N MET A 1 32.85 21.06 12.21
CA MET A 1 32.48 19.64 12.43
C MET A 1 32.05 19.02 11.12
N ARG A 2 32.76 18.04 10.64
CA ARG A 2 32.29 17.25 9.48
C ARG A 2 31.25 16.28 10.00
N SER A 3 30.00 16.36 9.50
CA SER A 3 29.00 15.33 9.73
C SER A 3 29.59 13.98 9.30
N PRO A 4 29.50 12.92 10.11
CA PRO A 4 29.89 11.60 9.66
C PRO A 4 29.07 11.29 8.41
N SER A 5 29.74 10.96 7.32
CA SER A 5 29.11 10.60 6.06
C SER A 5 28.18 9.40 6.32
N LEU A 6 26.94 9.44 5.80
CA LEU A 6 26.02 8.29 5.77
C LEU A 6 26.71 7.02 5.24
N TYR A 7 27.70 7.17 4.36
CA TYR A 7 28.53 6.08 3.83
C TYR A 7 29.44 5.41 4.88
N SER A 8 29.60 5.99 6.08
CA SER A 8 30.37 5.33 7.15
C SER A 8 29.63 4.14 7.79
N HIS A 9 28.32 4.01 7.53
CA HIS A 9 27.47 2.95 8.07
C HIS A 9 26.96 1.96 7.02
N PHE A 10 27.18 2.23 5.74
CA PHE A 10 26.72 1.38 4.63
C PHE A 10 27.86 1.16 3.60
N ASP A 11 28.02 -0.09 3.19
CA ASP A 11 29.09 -0.50 2.26
C ASP A 11 28.90 0.05 0.84
N SER A 12 27.69 0.47 0.47
CA SER A 12 27.39 0.99 -0.85
C SER A 12 26.06 1.78 -0.86
N LYS A 13 25.84 2.55 -1.94
CA LYS A 13 24.56 3.22 -2.21
C LYS A 13 23.39 2.23 -2.27
N ASN A 14 23.60 1.05 -2.86
CA ASN A 14 22.58 0.02 -2.94
C ASN A 14 22.25 -0.56 -1.56
N ALA A 15 23.21 -0.68 -0.64
CA ALA A 15 22.94 -1.09 0.74
C ALA A 15 22.05 -0.08 1.48
N ILE A 16 22.17 1.22 1.20
CA ILE A 16 21.27 2.24 1.74
C ILE A 16 19.85 2.03 1.21
N TYR A 17 19.69 1.86 -0.10
CA TYR A 17 18.37 1.61 -0.71
C TYR A 17 17.75 0.32 -0.20
N ASP A 18 18.55 -0.71 0.01
CA ASP A 18 18.10 -2.00 0.53
C ASP A 18 17.54 -1.87 1.95
N ALA A 19 18.27 -1.18 2.83
CA ALA A 19 17.82 -0.89 4.18
C ALA A 19 16.55 -0.01 4.20
N MET A 20 16.48 1.01 3.34
CA MET A 20 15.29 1.88 3.20
C MET A 20 14.08 1.09 2.68
N PHE A 21 14.28 0.18 1.72
CA PHE A 21 13.24 -0.68 1.18
C PHE A 21 12.67 -1.61 2.26
N ALA A 22 13.54 -2.33 2.99
CA ALA A 22 13.11 -3.19 4.08
C ALA A 22 12.37 -2.41 5.17
N GLN A 23 12.91 -1.27 5.59
CA GLN A 23 12.29 -0.42 6.61
C GLN A 23 10.90 0.05 6.20
N ALA A 24 10.71 0.46 4.95
CA ALA A 24 9.43 0.93 4.44
C ALA A 24 8.34 -0.17 4.52
N TRP A 25 8.70 -1.42 4.19
CA TRP A 25 7.78 -2.55 4.31
C TRP A 25 7.49 -2.93 5.77
N ILE A 26 8.48 -2.81 6.66
CA ILE A 26 8.29 -3.00 8.11
C ILE A 26 7.32 -1.93 8.67
N GLU A 27 7.46 -0.68 8.25
CA GLU A 27 6.55 0.40 8.64
C GLU A 27 5.11 0.13 8.16
N LEU A 28 4.94 -0.33 6.92
CA LEU A 28 3.62 -0.71 6.41
C LEU A 28 3.03 -1.89 7.19
N ALA A 29 3.84 -2.88 7.56
CA ALA A 29 3.41 -3.99 8.41
C ALA A 29 2.91 -3.49 9.77
N ALA A 30 3.64 -2.55 10.39
CA ALA A 30 3.24 -1.94 11.66
C ALA A 30 1.92 -1.15 11.55
N MET A 31 1.66 -0.53 10.40
CA MET A 31 0.35 0.13 10.13
C MET A 31 -0.79 -0.89 10.11
N PHE A 32 -0.59 -2.06 9.48
CA PHE A 32 -1.56 -3.15 9.54
C PHE A 32 -1.83 -3.61 10.97
N ASP A 33 -0.79 -3.73 11.81
CA ASP A 33 -0.92 -4.10 13.22
C ASP A 33 -1.71 -3.05 14.02
N ALA A 34 -1.51 -1.80 13.71
CA ALA A 34 -2.15 -0.67 14.38
C ALA A 34 -3.63 -0.46 13.99
N MET A 35 -4.11 -1.09 12.90
CA MET A 35 -5.51 -0.96 12.48
C MET A 35 -6.52 -1.46 13.53
N GLY A 36 -6.10 -2.32 14.45
CA GLY A 36 -6.99 -2.93 15.43
C GLY A 36 -8.00 -3.90 14.80
N PRO A 37 -9.17 -4.13 15.44
CA PRO A 37 -10.19 -5.02 14.90
C PRO A 37 -10.75 -4.49 13.58
N LEU A 38 -10.71 -5.33 12.55
CA LEU A 38 -11.27 -4.98 11.24
C LEU A 38 -12.81 -5.04 11.27
N PRO A 39 -13.51 -4.21 10.47
CA PRO A 39 -14.96 -4.25 10.34
C PRO A 39 -15.48 -5.65 9.97
N ALA A 40 -16.63 -6.03 10.52
CA ALA A 40 -17.30 -7.29 10.17
C ALA A 40 -17.94 -7.23 8.77
N ASP A 41 -18.37 -6.05 8.33
CA ASP A 41 -18.89 -5.85 6.97
C ASP A 41 -17.75 -5.94 5.95
N PRO A 42 -17.84 -6.85 4.94
CA PRO A 42 -16.75 -7.07 3.98
C PRO A 42 -16.33 -5.82 3.21
N ARG A 43 -17.28 -5.00 2.75
CA ARG A 43 -16.97 -3.80 1.99
C ARG A 43 -16.29 -2.74 2.84
N ARG A 44 -16.72 -2.58 4.08
CA ARG A 44 -16.07 -1.68 5.05
C ARG A 44 -14.69 -2.16 5.44
N LEU A 45 -14.49 -3.47 5.55
CA LEU A 45 -13.17 -4.06 5.75
C LEU A 45 -12.24 -3.71 4.59
N LEU A 46 -12.67 -3.94 3.35
CA LEU A 46 -11.88 -3.62 2.16
C LEU A 46 -11.59 -2.10 2.07
N LEU A 47 -12.58 -1.27 2.36
CA LEU A 47 -12.36 0.17 2.40
C LEU A 47 -11.30 0.56 3.43
N SER A 48 -11.36 0.03 4.65
CA SER A 48 -10.37 0.36 5.69
C SER A 48 -8.95 -0.06 5.31
N VAL A 49 -8.79 -1.19 4.63
CA VAL A 49 -7.49 -1.63 4.09
C VAL A 49 -6.99 -0.69 3.00
N ALA A 50 -7.89 -0.29 2.07
CA ALA A 50 -7.55 0.64 1.01
C ALA A 50 -7.15 2.03 1.55
N GLU A 51 -7.91 2.55 2.50
CA GLU A 51 -7.65 3.84 3.16
C GLU A 51 -6.31 3.85 3.87
N MET A 52 -6.01 2.81 4.66
CA MET A 52 -4.74 2.68 5.37
C MET A 52 -3.56 2.67 4.40
N PHE A 53 -3.62 1.85 3.35
CA PHE A 53 -2.56 1.79 2.34
C PHE A 53 -2.41 3.13 1.61
N PHE A 54 -3.52 3.75 1.22
CA PHE A 54 -3.52 5.04 0.54
C PHE A 54 -2.85 6.12 1.39
N ASP A 55 -3.27 6.26 2.65
CA ASP A 55 -2.76 7.28 3.56
C ASP A 55 -1.25 7.06 3.84
N PHE A 56 -0.81 5.81 3.99
CA PHE A 56 0.60 5.46 4.10
C PHE A 56 1.39 5.83 2.83
N ALA A 57 0.85 5.51 1.66
CA ALA A 57 1.53 5.70 0.39
C ALA A 57 1.71 7.18 0.03
N VAL A 58 0.67 8.01 0.22
CA VAL A 58 0.74 9.43 -0.12
C VAL A 58 1.52 10.27 0.89
N ALA A 59 1.80 9.74 2.08
CA ALA A 59 2.56 10.44 3.11
C ALA A 59 4.03 10.68 2.73
N ASP A 60 4.61 9.82 1.88
CA ASP A 60 6.00 9.92 1.44
C ASP A 60 6.17 9.37 0.02
N LEU A 61 6.26 10.27 -0.96
CA LEU A 61 6.42 9.93 -2.37
C LEU A 61 7.69 9.11 -2.63
N ALA A 62 8.82 9.48 -2.01
CA ALA A 62 10.09 8.80 -2.26
C ALA A 62 10.05 7.36 -1.73
N ARG A 63 9.47 7.16 -0.55
CA ARG A 63 9.22 5.83 0.03
C ARG A 63 8.30 5.01 -0.86
N TYR A 64 7.16 5.57 -1.29
CA TYR A 64 6.21 4.88 -2.18
C TYR A 64 6.87 4.46 -3.49
N GLN A 65 7.65 5.33 -4.10
CA GLN A 65 8.37 5.03 -5.35
C GLN A 65 9.41 3.92 -5.16
N LEU A 66 10.16 3.94 -4.06
CA LEU A 66 11.13 2.90 -3.75
C LEU A 66 10.48 1.53 -3.56
N MET A 67 9.30 1.49 -2.90
CA MET A 67 8.57 0.26 -2.62
C MET A 67 7.88 -0.33 -3.85
N ASN A 68 7.23 0.49 -4.65
CA ASN A 68 6.24 0.06 -5.64
C ASN A 68 6.65 0.33 -7.09
N GLN A 69 7.64 1.19 -7.32
CA GLN A 69 8.08 1.59 -8.64
C GLN A 69 9.58 1.32 -8.80
N ARG A 70 10.00 0.80 -9.94
CA ARG A 70 11.43 0.55 -10.23
C ARG A 70 12.13 1.82 -10.72
N THR A 71 12.07 2.89 -9.93
CA THR A 71 12.60 4.22 -10.30
C THR A 71 14.11 4.36 -10.10
N MET A 72 14.73 3.48 -9.30
CA MET A 72 16.18 3.54 -9.03
C MET A 72 16.93 2.64 -10.02
N PRO A 73 17.69 3.22 -10.98
CA PRO A 73 18.42 2.43 -11.97
C PRO A 73 19.42 1.48 -11.30
N GLY A 74 19.36 0.20 -11.69
CA GLY A 74 20.28 -0.83 -11.19
C GLY A 74 20.04 -1.30 -9.75
N PHE A 75 19.12 -0.72 -9.01
CA PHE A 75 18.76 -1.21 -7.68
C PHE A 75 17.83 -2.43 -7.79
N ARG A 76 18.18 -3.47 -7.04
CA ARG A 76 17.32 -4.62 -6.75
C ARG A 76 17.44 -4.91 -5.26
N PRO A 77 16.32 -5.03 -4.54
CA PRO A 77 16.38 -5.41 -3.12
C PRO A 77 17.01 -6.80 -2.96
N SER A 78 17.74 -6.97 -1.87
CA SER A 78 18.26 -8.27 -1.44
C SER A 78 17.10 -9.23 -1.13
N GLU A 79 17.38 -10.53 -1.06
CA GLU A 79 16.39 -11.53 -0.66
C GLU A 79 15.81 -11.23 0.73
N GLU A 80 16.67 -10.81 1.66
CA GLU A 80 16.27 -10.43 3.01
C GLU A 80 15.34 -9.21 3.03
N ALA A 81 15.71 -8.14 2.32
CA ALA A 81 14.88 -6.94 2.21
C ALA A 81 13.55 -7.24 1.50
N TYR A 82 13.59 -8.07 0.46
CA TYR A 82 12.40 -8.47 -0.29
C TYR A 82 11.44 -9.35 0.54
N ALA A 83 11.96 -10.17 1.46
CA ALA A 83 11.14 -11.00 2.34
C ALA A 83 10.14 -10.15 3.18
N ALA A 84 10.51 -8.93 3.57
CA ALA A 84 9.61 -8.01 4.26
C ALA A 84 8.41 -7.63 3.38
N SER A 85 8.61 -7.40 2.09
CA SER A 85 7.53 -7.09 1.15
C SER A 85 6.59 -8.28 0.95
N VAL A 86 7.13 -9.50 0.88
CA VAL A 86 6.34 -10.73 0.75
C VAL A 86 5.44 -10.93 1.98
N ALA A 87 5.96 -10.72 3.18
CA ALA A 87 5.18 -10.85 4.42
C ALA A 87 3.99 -9.86 4.46
N VAL A 88 4.20 -8.62 4.03
CA VAL A 88 3.13 -7.61 3.94
C VAL A 88 2.11 -7.97 2.86
N TYR A 89 2.58 -8.46 1.69
CA TYR A 89 1.70 -8.91 0.63
C TYR A 89 0.78 -10.06 1.09
N GLU A 90 1.33 -11.07 1.77
CA GLU A 90 0.53 -12.18 2.30
C GLU A 90 -0.49 -11.71 3.35
N ARG A 91 -0.13 -10.74 4.16
CA ARG A 91 -1.05 -10.12 5.13
C ARG A 91 -2.18 -9.35 4.45
N MET A 92 -1.87 -8.57 3.43
CA MET A 92 -2.87 -7.89 2.60
C MET A 92 -3.81 -8.92 1.97
N ARG A 93 -3.26 -9.97 1.37
CA ARG A 93 -4.00 -11.07 0.76
C ARG A 93 -4.96 -11.74 1.75
N GLU A 94 -4.51 -12.00 2.98
CA GLU A 94 -5.39 -12.58 4.02
C GLU A 94 -6.53 -11.61 4.41
N ASN A 95 -6.27 -10.32 4.52
CA ASN A 95 -7.31 -9.33 4.79
C ASN A 95 -8.33 -9.26 3.64
N LEU A 96 -7.87 -9.29 2.40
CA LEU A 96 -8.73 -9.33 1.22
C LEU A 96 -9.57 -10.62 1.19
N ARG A 97 -8.98 -11.76 1.52
CA ARG A 97 -9.68 -13.04 1.63
C ARG A 97 -10.80 -13.01 2.69
N ARG A 98 -10.54 -12.37 3.83
CA ARG A 98 -11.57 -12.13 4.87
C ARG A 98 -12.68 -11.22 4.38
N GLY A 99 -12.37 -10.29 3.48
CA GLY A 99 -13.33 -9.45 2.76
C GLY A 99 -14.04 -10.14 1.60
N GLY A 100 -13.78 -11.45 1.34
CA GLY A 100 -14.45 -12.21 0.30
C GLY A 100 -13.72 -12.23 -1.06
N VAL A 101 -12.47 -11.76 -1.13
CA VAL A 101 -11.64 -11.75 -2.35
C VAL A 101 -10.68 -12.94 -2.31
N HIS A 102 -10.78 -13.86 -3.27
CA HIS A 102 -10.05 -15.12 -3.25
C HIS A 102 -9.17 -15.38 -4.48
N GLY A 103 -9.53 -14.81 -5.62
CA GLY A 103 -8.86 -15.04 -6.90
C GLY A 103 -7.57 -14.23 -7.07
N GLN A 104 -6.55 -14.80 -7.74
CA GLN A 104 -5.33 -14.05 -8.06
C GLN A 104 -5.62 -12.86 -8.99
N ALA A 105 -6.50 -13.04 -9.98
CA ALA A 105 -6.91 -11.96 -10.88
C ALA A 105 -7.57 -10.80 -10.13
N ASP A 106 -8.36 -11.11 -9.09
CA ASP A 106 -9.01 -10.10 -8.26
C ASP A 106 -8.00 -9.34 -7.40
N LEU A 107 -6.97 -10.05 -6.89
CA LEU A 107 -5.85 -9.43 -6.17
C LEU A 107 -5.02 -8.51 -7.08
N ASP A 108 -4.78 -8.92 -8.32
CA ASP A 108 -4.06 -8.11 -9.31
C ASP A 108 -4.85 -6.84 -9.64
N LEU A 109 -6.17 -6.97 -9.82
CA LEU A 109 -7.07 -5.85 -10.01
C LEU A 109 -7.09 -4.90 -8.82
N TRP A 110 -7.16 -5.42 -7.59
CA TRP A 110 -7.05 -4.63 -6.36
C TRP A 110 -5.78 -3.79 -6.34
N THR A 111 -4.64 -4.42 -6.59
CA THR A 111 -3.33 -3.76 -6.57
C THR A 111 -3.25 -2.66 -7.62
N ALA A 112 -3.71 -2.93 -8.84
CA ALA A 112 -3.74 -1.96 -9.93
C ALA A 112 -4.62 -0.75 -9.62
N LEU A 113 -5.82 -0.98 -9.08
CA LEU A 113 -6.77 0.09 -8.77
C LEU A 113 -6.31 0.96 -7.60
N THR A 114 -5.88 0.35 -6.50
CA THR A 114 -5.42 1.11 -5.33
C THR A 114 -4.13 1.85 -5.61
N GLY A 115 -3.17 1.22 -6.29
CA GLY A 115 -1.93 1.88 -6.74
C GLY A 115 -2.20 3.02 -7.70
N GLY A 116 -3.08 2.83 -8.69
CA GLY A 116 -3.47 3.89 -9.62
C GLY A 116 -4.10 5.10 -8.93
N PHE A 117 -4.87 4.91 -7.88
CA PHE A 117 -5.43 6.02 -7.09
C PHE A 117 -4.36 6.79 -6.32
N VAL A 118 -3.38 6.09 -5.75
CA VAL A 118 -2.21 6.72 -5.13
C VAL A 118 -1.43 7.54 -6.15
N ASP A 119 -1.12 6.95 -7.31
CA ASP A 119 -0.39 7.64 -8.38
C ASP A 119 -1.11 8.91 -8.85
N GLN A 120 -2.44 8.85 -9.00
CA GLN A 120 -3.24 10.01 -9.38
C GLN A 120 -3.26 11.09 -8.30
N GLN A 121 -3.34 10.72 -7.02
CA GLN A 121 -3.28 11.67 -5.92
C GLN A 121 -1.94 12.40 -5.88
N LEU A 122 -0.86 11.63 -5.98
CA LEU A 122 0.50 12.18 -5.95
C LEU A 122 0.82 13.07 -7.16
N ALA A 123 0.30 12.70 -8.34
CA ALA A 123 0.56 13.44 -9.57
C ALA A 123 -0.31 14.70 -9.73
N ASN A 124 -1.59 14.65 -9.33
CA ASN A 124 -2.56 15.67 -9.72
C ASN A 124 -3.17 16.48 -8.56
N ASP A 125 -2.98 16.01 -7.31
CA ASP A 125 -3.48 16.70 -6.12
C ASP A 125 -2.62 16.36 -4.89
N PRO A 126 -1.29 16.61 -4.94
CA PRO A 126 -0.37 16.27 -3.86
C PRO A 126 -0.75 17.05 -2.58
N GLY A 127 -0.92 16.33 -1.49
CA GLY A 127 -1.35 16.90 -0.20
C GLY A 127 -2.83 17.24 -0.10
N GLY A 128 -3.61 17.08 -1.19
CA GLY A 128 -5.05 17.27 -1.19
C GLY A 128 -5.84 16.00 -0.86
N THR A 129 -7.15 16.02 -1.15
CA THR A 129 -8.07 14.92 -0.81
C THR A 129 -8.89 14.40 -1.99
N ARG A 130 -8.62 14.90 -3.19
CA ARG A 130 -9.45 14.63 -4.38
C ARG A 130 -9.65 13.15 -4.64
N TRP A 131 -8.58 12.38 -4.69
CA TRP A 131 -8.64 10.94 -4.97
C TRP A 131 -8.95 10.13 -3.70
N ARG A 132 -8.46 10.59 -2.55
CA ARG A 132 -8.79 9.99 -1.24
C ARG A 132 -10.32 9.93 -1.02
N SER A 133 -11.03 11.01 -1.33
CA SER A 133 -12.49 11.09 -1.18
C SER A 133 -13.27 10.15 -2.11
N GLN A 134 -12.65 9.63 -3.17
CA GLN A 134 -13.28 8.70 -4.11
C GLN A 134 -13.05 7.22 -3.74
N LEU A 135 -12.25 6.92 -2.72
CA LEU A 135 -12.00 5.52 -2.32
C LEU A 135 -13.28 4.72 -2.04
N PRO A 136 -14.31 5.25 -1.34
CA PRO A 136 -15.55 4.51 -1.13
C PRO A 136 -16.22 4.10 -2.45
N ARG A 137 -16.18 4.98 -3.46
CA ARG A 137 -16.73 4.69 -4.78
C ARG A 137 -15.91 3.64 -5.52
N LEU A 138 -14.58 3.74 -5.47
CA LEU A 138 -13.68 2.75 -6.07
C LEU A 138 -13.93 1.37 -5.48
N ILE A 139 -14.00 1.27 -4.15
CA ILE A 139 -14.20 0.00 -3.46
C ILE A 139 -15.59 -0.58 -3.73
N ASP A 140 -16.64 0.24 -3.79
CA ASP A 140 -17.96 -0.22 -4.21
C ASP A 140 -17.95 -0.81 -5.64
N MET A 141 -17.29 -0.15 -6.58
CA MET A 141 -17.16 -0.65 -7.96
C MET A 141 -16.40 -1.98 -7.99
N TYR A 142 -15.27 -2.05 -7.27
CA TYR A 142 -14.48 -3.27 -7.16
C TYR A 142 -15.29 -4.42 -6.53
N CYS A 143 -15.95 -4.18 -5.41
CA CYS A 143 -16.78 -5.17 -4.74
C CYS A 143 -17.91 -5.70 -5.62
N ASN A 144 -18.54 -4.84 -6.42
CA ASN A 144 -19.58 -5.25 -7.35
C ASN A 144 -19.02 -6.15 -8.46
N GLU A 145 -17.82 -5.84 -8.99
CA GLU A 145 -17.17 -6.63 -10.02
C GLU A 145 -16.77 -8.02 -9.53
N VAL A 146 -16.14 -8.09 -8.36
CA VAL A 146 -15.65 -9.38 -7.81
C VAL A 146 -16.69 -10.13 -6.98
N GLY A 147 -17.92 -9.63 -6.87
CA GLY A 147 -19.03 -10.31 -6.19
C GLY A 147 -19.00 -10.26 -4.66
N VAL A 148 -18.31 -9.27 -4.07
CA VAL A 148 -18.33 -9.07 -2.60
C VAL A 148 -19.68 -8.47 -2.16
N PRO A 149 -20.45 -9.17 -1.31
CA PRO A 149 -21.75 -8.69 -0.85
C PRO A 149 -21.62 -7.52 0.14
N GLY A 150 -22.71 -6.80 0.34
CA GLY A 150 -22.81 -5.76 1.36
C GLY A 150 -23.49 -4.50 0.84
N PRO A 151 -23.83 -3.58 1.77
CA PRO A 151 -24.40 -2.27 1.41
C PRO A 151 -23.38 -1.39 0.72
N SER A 152 -23.86 -0.44 -0.08
CA SER A 152 -22.97 0.56 -0.69
C SER A 152 -22.26 1.39 0.38
N LEU A 153 -20.98 1.64 0.15
CA LEU A 153 -20.14 2.49 1.00
C LEU A 153 -20.41 4.00 0.79
N ARG A 154 -21.05 4.32 -0.34
CA ARG A 154 -21.56 5.67 -0.58
C ARG A 154 -22.82 5.85 0.26
N GLY A 155 -22.77 6.78 1.22
CA GLY A 155 -23.94 7.12 2.01
C GLY A 155 -25.16 7.35 1.10
N THR A 156 -26.31 6.82 1.49
CA THR A 156 -27.61 7.20 0.92
C THR A 156 -27.73 8.71 1.03
N GLN A 157 -27.72 9.41 -0.10
CA GLN A 157 -28.08 10.81 -0.18
C GLN A 157 -29.56 10.97 0.12
#